data_8b3a86a3647cee59a625b101012a7f92
#
_entry.id   8b3a86a3647cee59a625b101012a7f92
#
_cell.length_a   1.000
_cell.length_b   1.000
_cell.length_c   1.000
_cell.angle_alpha   90.00
_cell.angle_beta   90.00
_cell.angle_gamma   90.00
#
_symmetry.space_group_name_H-M   'P 1'
#
loop_
_entity.id
_entity.type
_entity.pdbx_description
1 polymer ?
#
loop_
_entity_poly.entity_id
_entity_poly.type
_entity_poly.pdbx_seq_one_letter_code
_entity_poly.pdbx_strand_id
1 'polypeptide(L)'
;DVKDAMGANIVNAMLEGVAELFREWFAEQKILFSILSNYATESVVTMKTAIPVSRLSKGSNGREIAEKIVLASRYASLDPYRAVTHNKGIMNGIEAVVLATGNDTRAVSASCHAFAVKEGRYQGLTSWTLDGEQLIGEISVPLALATVGGATKVLPKSQAAADLLAV
;
A
#
# COMPACT_ATOMS: atom_id res chain seq x y z
N ASP A 1 4.93 -0.76 -18.86
CA ASP A 1 4.64 0.48 -18.15
C ASP A 1 3.19 0.92 -18.46
N VAL A 2 2.36 1.04 -17.44
CA VAL A 2 0.92 1.37 -17.55
C VAL A 2 0.62 2.84 -17.24
N LYS A 3 1.67 3.65 -16.96
CA LYS A 3 1.58 5.07 -16.61
C LYS A 3 0.59 5.29 -15.46
N ASP A 4 -0.37 6.21 -15.65
CA ASP A 4 -1.37 6.61 -14.65
C ASP A 4 -2.53 5.61 -14.49
N ALA A 5 -2.49 4.49 -15.22
CA ALA A 5 -3.44 3.39 -15.10
C ALA A 5 -2.93 2.30 -14.17
N MET A 6 -3.82 1.56 -13.51
CA MET A 6 -3.46 0.37 -12.74
C MET A 6 -2.99 -0.78 -13.65
N GLY A 7 -3.54 -0.89 -14.85
CA GLY A 7 -3.15 -1.85 -15.87
C GLY A 7 -3.73 -3.25 -15.74
N ALA A 8 -4.60 -3.54 -14.77
CA ALA A 8 -5.11 -4.88 -14.51
C ALA A 8 -5.77 -5.54 -15.73
N ASN A 9 -6.65 -4.82 -16.43
CA ASN A 9 -7.35 -5.34 -17.61
C ASN A 9 -6.39 -5.60 -18.78
N ILE A 10 -5.39 -4.72 -18.96
CA ILE A 10 -4.38 -4.87 -20.01
C ILE A 10 -3.54 -6.13 -19.76
N VAL A 11 -3.07 -6.31 -18.53
CA VAL A 11 -2.25 -7.48 -18.15
C VAL A 11 -3.07 -8.76 -18.30
N ASN A 12 -4.33 -8.79 -17.85
CA ASN A 12 -5.19 -9.95 -17.99
C ASN A 12 -5.44 -10.30 -19.48
N ALA A 13 -5.73 -9.32 -20.32
CA ALA A 13 -5.91 -9.55 -21.76
C ALA A 13 -4.64 -10.12 -22.42
N MET A 14 -3.46 -9.63 -22.02
CA MET A 14 -2.17 -10.18 -22.49
C MET A 14 -1.99 -11.64 -22.03
N LEU A 15 -2.30 -11.94 -20.76
CA LEU A 15 -2.18 -13.28 -20.20
C LEU A 15 -3.15 -14.27 -20.88
N GLU A 16 -4.37 -13.85 -21.18
CA GLU A 16 -5.35 -14.66 -21.93
C GLU A 16 -4.84 -14.97 -23.33
N GLY A 17 -4.29 -13.98 -24.06
CA GLY A 17 -3.68 -14.21 -25.37
C GLY A 17 -2.48 -15.16 -25.31
N VAL A 18 -1.63 -15.05 -24.30
CA VAL A 18 -0.52 -16.00 -24.06
C VAL A 18 -1.04 -17.40 -23.75
N ALA A 19 -2.13 -17.50 -22.99
CA ALA A 19 -2.74 -18.80 -22.68
C ALA A 19 -3.30 -19.51 -23.92
N GLU A 20 -3.83 -18.76 -24.89
CA GLU A 20 -4.25 -19.33 -26.18
C GLU A 20 -3.08 -19.93 -26.96
N LEU A 21 -1.97 -19.20 -27.06
CA LEU A 21 -0.75 -19.71 -27.70
C LEU A 21 -0.22 -20.96 -26.98
N PHE A 22 -0.25 -21.00 -25.67
CA PHE A 22 0.17 -22.18 -24.92
C PHE A 22 -0.73 -23.40 -25.13
N ARG A 23 -2.03 -23.22 -25.34
CA ARG A 23 -2.96 -24.32 -25.71
C ARG A 23 -2.58 -24.91 -27.07
N GLU A 24 -2.15 -24.08 -28.01
CA GLU A 24 -1.70 -24.55 -29.33
C GLU A 24 -0.35 -25.29 -29.25
N TRP A 25 0.61 -24.73 -28.49
CA TRP A 25 1.96 -25.29 -28.42
C TRP A 25 2.09 -26.52 -27.52
N PHE A 26 1.25 -26.57 -26.48
CA PHE A 26 1.30 -27.61 -25.45
C PHE A 26 -0.07 -28.24 -25.25
N ALA A 27 -0.62 -28.87 -26.32
CA ALA A 27 -1.98 -29.42 -26.33
C ALA A 27 -2.25 -30.48 -25.24
N GLU A 28 -1.21 -31.16 -24.76
CA GLU A 28 -1.29 -32.14 -23.67
C GLU A 28 -1.35 -31.51 -22.29
N GLN A 29 -1.10 -30.20 -22.14
CA GLN A 29 -1.06 -29.52 -20.86
C GLN A 29 -2.39 -28.81 -20.57
N LYS A 30 -2.76 -28.79 -19.28
CA LYS A 30 -3.95 -28.06 -18.81
C LYS A 30 -3.56 -26.70 -18.27
N ILE A 31 -4.07 -25.63 -18.85
CA ILE A 31 -4.01 -24.30 -18.27
C ILE A 31 -5.19 -24.16 -17.30
N LEU A 32 -4.87 -23.97 -16.00
CA LEU A 32 -5.90 -23.84 -14.97
C LEU A 32 -6.58 -22.47 -15.02
N PHE A 33 -5.78 -21.41 -15.12
CA PHE A 33 -6.26 -20.04 -15.21
C PHE A 33 -5.14 -19.14 -15.75
N SER A 34 -5.54 -17.96 -16.18
CA SER A 34 -4.66 -16.92 -16.69
C SER A 34 -5.09 -15.60 -16.07
N ILE A 35 -4.39 -15.17 -15.02
CA ILE A 35 -4.74 -14.00 -14.23
C ILE A 35 -3.49 -13.32 -13.65
N LEU A 36 -3.52 -12.00 -13.51
CA LEU A 36 -2.46 -11.23 -12.86
C LEU A 36 -2.33 -11.55 -11.37
N SER A 37 -1.19 -11.20 -10.79
CA SER A 37 -1.01 -11.12 -9.34
C SER A 37 -1.25 -9.70 -8.85
N ASN A 38 -1.97 -9.54 -7.73
CA ASN A 38 -2.10 -8.25 -7.06
C ASN A 38 -0.87 -7.88 -6.21
N TYR A 39 0.12 -8.78 -6.09
CA TYR A 39 1.35 -8.49 -5.34
C TYR A 39 2.30 -7.63 -6.19
N ALA A 40 2.03 -6.32 -6.22
CA ALA A 40 2.66 -5.34 -7.10
C ALA A 40 4.00 -4.84 -6.53
N THR A 41 4.99 -5.71 -6.38
CA THR A 41 6.29 -5.41 -5.75
C THR A 41 7.13 -4.36 -6.49
N GLU A 42 6.82 -4.10 -7.76
CA GLU A 42 7.49 -3.05 -8.57
C GLU A 42 6.80 -1.68 -8.47
N SER A 43 5.62 -1.60 -7.86
CA SER A 43 4.85 -0.36 -7.70
C SER A 43 4.94 0.16 -6.25
N VAL A 44 6.14 0.18 -5.66
CA VAL A 44 6.36 0.58 -4.28
C VAL A 44 6.46 2.09 -4.16
N VAL A 45 5.64 2.65 -3.28
CA VAL A 45 5.69 4.06 -2.86
C VAL A 45 6.35 4.14 -1.49
N THR A 46 7.37 4.99 -1.37
CA THR A 46 8.03 5.31 -0.10
C THR A 46 7.76 6.75 0.28
N MET A 47 7.34 6.98 1.51
CA MET A 47 7.16 8.32 2.06
C MET A 47 7.92 8.44 3.39
N LYS A 48 8.57 9.59 3.58
CA LYS A 48 9.26 9.97 4.82
C LYS A 48 8.68 11.27 5.37
N THR A 49 8.64 11.38 6.69
CA THR A 49 8.24 12.61 7.37
C THR A 49 9.18 12.88 8.54
N ALA A 50 9.40 14.16 8.84
CA ALA A 50 10.14 14.61 10.01
C ALA A 50 9.24 15.56 10.81
N ILE A 51 8.95 15.22 12.04
CA ILE A 51 8.06 15.97 12.92
C ILE A 51 8.89 16.50 14.08
N PRO A 52 9.02 17.83 14.28
CA PRO A 52 9.64 18.38 15.47
C PRO A 52 8.94 17.87 16.73
N VAL A 53 9.69 17.36 17.71
CA VAL A 53 9.11 16.82 18.94
C VAL A 53 8.28 17.86 19.70
N SER A 54 8.61 19.13 19.56
CA SER A 54 7.83 20.24 20.12
C SER A 54 6.42 20.37 19.55
N ARG A 55 6.14 19.80 18.39
CA ARG A 55 4.80 19.77 17.76
C ARG A 55 3.93 18.60 18.19
N LEU A 56 4.50 17.62 18.88
CA LEU A 56 3.74 16.43 19.35
C LEU A 56 2.88 16.72 20.57
N SER A 57 3.13 17.83 21.25
CA SER A 57 2.35 18.24 22.41
C SER A 57 2.26 19.76 22.52
N LYS A 58 1.17 20.27 23.06
CA LYS A 58 1.04 21.67 23.44
C LYS A 58 1.78 21.99 24.77
N GLY A 59 2.20 20.95 25.51
CA GLY A 59 3.00 21.03 26.73
C GLY A 59 4.47 20.67 26.52
N SER A 60 5.18 20.41 27.62
CA SER A 60 6.63 20.12 27.62
C SER A 60 6.98 18.62 27.37
N ASN A 61 5.98 17.74 27.17
CA ASN A 61 6.18 16.29 27.10
C ASN A 61 6.31 15.72 25.68
N GLY A 62 6.58 16.57 24.67
CA GLY A 62 6.70 16.13 23.27
C GLY A 62 7.79 15.07 23.07
N ARG A 63 8.91 15.17 23.77
CA ARG A 63 10.00 14.19 23.73
C ARG A 63 9.55 12.83 24.24
N GLU A 64 8.90 12.77 25.36
CA GLU A 64 8.35 11.53 25.95
C GLU A 64 7.34 10.86 25.01
N ILE A 65 6.49 11.66 24.35
CA ILE A 65 5.53 11.16 23.35
C ILE A 65 6.27 10.54 22.16
N ALA A 66 7.30 11.21 21.64
CA ALA A 66 8.11 10.70 20.54
C ALA A 66 8.78 9.35 20.90
N GLU A 67 9.35 9.24 22.08
CA GLU A 67 9.96 8.01 22.58
C GLU A 67 8.95 6.86 22.68
N LYS A 68 7.72 7.13 23.14
CA LYS A 68 6.64 6.14 23.17
C LYS A 68 6.21 5.69 21.76
N ILE A 69 6.19 6.60 20.78
CA ILE A 69 5.90 6.27 19.38
C ILE A 69 6.98 5.34 18.83
N VAL A 70 8.26 5.66 19.06
CA VAL A 70 9.39 4.82 18.64
C VAL A 70 9.31 3.42 19.27
N LEU A 71 9.04 3.33 20.56
CA LEU A 71 8.88 2.05 21.26
C LEU A 71 7.69 1.24 20.72
N ALA A 72 6.56 1.88 20.44
CA ALA A 72 5.40 1.23 19.86
C ALA A 72 5.70 0.68 18.44
N SER A 73 6.43 1.46 17.62
CA SER A 73 6.90 1.04 16.31
C SER A 73 7.85 -0.16 16.41
N ARG A 74 8.82 -0.11 17.32
CA ARG A 74 9.75 -1.21 17.57
C ARG A 74 9.00 -2.47 18.03
N TYR A 75 7.98 -2.33 18.88
CA TYR A 75 7.17 -3.46 19.30
C TYR A 75 6.46 -4.12 18.10
N ALA A 76 5.88 -3.31 17.20
CA ALA A 76 5.26 -3.83 15.97
C ALA A 76 6.25 -4.52 15.01
N SER A 77 7.55 -4.22 15.09
CA SER A 77 8.57 -4.92 14.29
C SER A 77 8.99 -6.27 14.90
N LEU A 78 8.79 -6.48 16.20
CA LEU A 78 9.23 -7.65 16.92
C LEU A 78 8.13 -8.70 17.15
N ASP A 79 6.89 -8.25 17.33
CA ASP A 79 5.74 -9.09 17.64
C ASP A 79 4.71 -9.07 16.50
N PRO A 80 4.48 -10.21 15.81
CA PRO A 80 3.50 -10.32 14.74
C PRO A 80 2.06 -9.97 15.18
N TYR A 81 1.65 -10.29 16.40
CA TYR A 81 0.31 -9.96 16.91
C TYR A 81 0.13 -8.45 17.03
N ARG A 82 1.15 -7.76 17.54
CA ARG A 82 1.14 -6.29 17.57
C ARG A 82 1.20 -5.71 16.16
N ALA A 83 2.01 -6.28 15.26
CA ALA A 83 2.12 -5.85 13.87
C ALA A 83 0.77 -5.88 13.12
N VAL A 84 -0.02 -6.94 13.30
CA VAL A 84 -1.36 -7.05 12.68
C VAL A 84 -2.26 -5.88 13.11
N THR A 85 -2.31 -5.58 14.41
CA THR A 85 -3.12 -4.47 14.93
C THR A 85 -2.58 -3.10 14.46
N HIS A 86 -1.26 -2.96 14.40
CA HIS A 86 -0.59 -1.75 13.90
C HIS A 86 -0.92 -1.50 12.43
N ASN A 87 -0.76 -2.50 11.57
CA ASN A 87 -1.02 -2.39 10.14
C ASN A 87 -2.50 -2.19 9.84
N LYS A 88 -3.40 -2.82 10.59
CA LYS A 88 -4.85 -2.54 10.50
C LYS A 88 -5.14 -1.04 10.69
N GLY A 89 -4.45 -0.40 11.63
CA GLY A 89 -4.58 1.05 11.85
C GLY A 89 -4.06 1.87 10.67
N ILE A 90 -2.90 1.50 10.11
CA ILE A 90 -2.31 2.15 8.92
C ILE A 90 -3.25 2.00 7.72
N MET A 91 -3.77 0.80 7.48
CA MET A 91 -4.65 0.51 6.36
C MET A 91 -5.96 1.28 6.40
N ASN A 92 -6.45 1.70 7.58
CA ASN A 92 -7.64 2.57 7.67
C ASN A 92 -7.47 3.86 6.84
N GLY A 93 -6.29 4.49 6.88
CA GLY A 93 -6.01 5.70 6.10
C GLY A 93 -5.81 5.40 4.61
N ILE A 94 -5.02 4.38 4.29
CA ILE A 94 -4.73 3.98 2.91
C ILE A 94 -6.03 3.58 2.20
N GLU A 95 -6.81 2.67 2.78
CA GLU A 95 -8.06 2.17 2.18
C GLU A 95 -9.11 3.27 2.03
N ALA A 96 -9.18 4.23 2.94
CA ALA A 96 -10.10 5.36 2.84
C ALA A 96 -9.82 6.19 1.57
N VAL A 97 -8.57 6.51 1.28
CA VAL A 97 -8.17 7.25 0.08
C VAL A 97 -8.35 6.40 -1.18
N VAL A 98 -7.93 5.14 -1.14
CA VAL A 98 -8.08 4.18 -2.26
C VAL A 98 -9.54 4.03 -2.65
N LEU A 99 -10.44 3.88 -1.67
CA LEU A 99 -11.88 3.79 -1.90
C LEU A 99 -12.46 5.11 -2.46
N ALA A 100 -12.08 6.24 -1.85
CA ALA A 100 -12.58 7.55 -2.27
C ALA A 100 -12.21 7.87 -3.73
N THR A 101 -11.04 7.44 -4.18
CA THR A 101 -10.55 7.62 -5.56
C THR A 101 -11.05 6.54 -6.53
N GLY A 102 -11.90 5.61 -6.08
CA GLY A 102 -12.48 4.56 -6.92
C GLY A 102 -11.50 3.45 -7.32
N ASN A 103 -10.41 3.29 -6.58
CA ASN A 103 -9.44 2.23 -6.78
C ASN A 103 -9.83 0.94 -6.03
N ASP A 104 -9.14 -0.17 -6.31
CA ASP A 104 -9.42 -1.49 -5.73
C ASP A 104 -8.79 -1.63 -4.34
N THR A 105 -9.60 -1.40 -3.29
CA THR A 105 -9.17 -1.50 -1.89
C THR A 105 -8.70 -2.89 -1.52
N ARG A 106 -9.32 -3.95 -2.06
CA ARG A 106 -8.97 -5.34 -1.72
C ARG A 106 -7.63 -5.73 -2.34
N ALA A 107 -7.36 -5.32 -3.56
CA ALA A 107 -6.07 -5.54 -4.22
C ALA A 107 -4.94 -4.83 -3.45
N VAL A 108 -5.13 -3.57 -3.07
CA VAL A 108 -4.17 -2.79 -2.29
C VAL A 108 -3.96 -3.40 -0.91
N SER A 109 -5.03 -3.74 -0.20
CA SER A 109 -4.96 -4.34 1.14
C SER A 109 -4.19 -5.67 1.12
N ALA A 110 -4.52 -6.56 0.19
CA ALA A 110 -3.83 -7.84 0.03
C ALA A 110 -2.33 -7.65 -0.28
N SER A 111 -2.00 -6.72 -1.18
CA SER A 111 -0.62 -6.40 -1.55
C SER A 111 0.18 -5.85 -0.37
N CYS A 112 -0.37 -4.87 0.36
CA CYS A 112 0.27 -4.29 1.54
C CYS A 112 0.50 -5.32 2.65
N HIS A 113 -0.48 -6.17 2.94
CA HIS A 113 -0.34 -7.22 3.96
C HIS A 113 0.68 -8.30 3.56
N ALA A 114 0.71 -8.70 2.29
CA ALA A 114 1.75 -9.60 1.79
C ALA A 114 3.15 -8.96 1.89
N PHE A 115 3.26 -7.67 1.56
CA PHE A 115 4.53 -6.91 1.64
C PHE A 115 5.01 -6.69 3.08
N ALA A 116 4.12 -6.75 4.07
CA ALA A 116 4.47 -6.70 5.48
C ALA A 116 5.24 -7.95 5.97
N VAL A 117 5.26 -9.03 5.17
CA VAL A 117 6.05 -10.23 5.49
C VAL A 117 7.49 -10.01 5.04
N LYS A 118 8.40 -9.79 5.99
CA LYS A 118 9.83 -9.63 5.77
C LYS A 118 10.58 -10.76 6.48
N GLU A 119 11.47 -11.43 5.76
CA GLU A 119 12.25 -12.56 6.29
C GLU A 119 11.37 -13.64 6.95
N GLY A 120 10.23 -13.94 6.35
CA GLY A 120 9.28 -14.93 6.85
C GLY A 120 8.45 -14.50 8.07
N ARG A 121 8.52 -13.22 8.49
CA ARG A 121 7.78 -12.69 9.63
C ARG A 121 6.90 -11.50 9.21
N TYR A 122 5.67 -11.48 9.69
CA TYR A 122 4.79 -10.34 9.53
C TYR A 122 5.23 -9.19 10.45
N GLN A 123 5.49 -8.01 9.88
CA GLN A 123 6.03 -6.85 10.58
C GLN A 123 5.20 -5.58 10.31
N GLY A 124 5.45 -4.50 11.05
CA GLY A 124 4.85 -3.20 10.82
C GLY A 124 5.21 -2.61 9.44
N LEU A 125 4.24 -1.99 8.79
CA LEU A 125 4.43 -1.28 7.51
C LEU A 125 5.14 0.07 7.68
N THR A 126 5.13 0.64 8.88
CA THR A 126 5.81 1.90 9.19
C THR A 126 6.95 1.68 10.17
N SER A 127 7.97 2.52 10.10
CA SER A 127 9.02 2.65 11.10
C SER A 127 9.10 4.07 11.62
N TRP A 128 9.39 4.21 12.92
CA TRP A 128 9.59 5.49 13.57
C TRP A 128 10.88 5.49 14.36
N THR A 129 11.67 6.56 14.21
CA THR A 129 12.94 6.76 14.90
C THR A 129 13.05 8.20 15.41
N LEU A 130 13.91 8.43 16.40
CA LEU A 130 14.30 9.79 16.84
C LEU A 130 15.67 10.14 16.29
N ASP A 131 15.76 11.29 15.67
CA ASP A 131 17.02 11.93 15.25
C ASP A 131 17.05 13.34 15.85
N GLY A 132 17.85 13.51 16.90
CA GLY A 132 17.87 14.74 17.69
C GLY A 132 16.48 15.13 18.20
N GLU A 133 16.00 16.28 17.78
CA GLU A 133 14.67 16.81 18.13
C GLU A 133 13.62 16.57 17.03
N GLN A 134 13.88 15.58 16.15
CA GLN A 134 12.96 15.19 15.10
C GLN A 134 12.47 13.73 15.29
N LEU A 135 11.17 13.53 15.24
CA LEU A 135 10.56 12.22 15.07
C LEU A 135 10.47 11.92 13.57
N ILE A 136 11.23 10.94 13.12
CA ILE A 136 11.27 10.52 11.72
C ILE A 136 10.36 9.31 11.51
N GLY A 137 9.40 9.45 10.61
CA GLY A 137 8.52 8.37 10.17
C GLY A 137 8.78 7.96 8.74
N GLU A 138 8.74 6.66 8.47
CA GLU A 138 8.88 6.11 7.12
C GLU A 138 7.85 5.02 6.88
N ILE A 139 7.28 5.00 5.67
CA ILE A 139 6.42 3.94 5.15
C ILE A 139 6.87 3.57 3.74
N SER A 140 6.89 2.28 3.42
CA SER A 140 7.06 1.76 2.06
C SER A 140 6.02 0.68 1.82
N VAL A 141 5.16 0.89 0.82
CA VAL A 141 4.04 -0.01 0.51
C VAL A 141 3.83 -0.14 -0.99
N PRO A 142 3.44 -1.31 -1.50
CA PRO A 142 3.06 -1.47 -2.89
C PRO A 142 1.67 -0.88 -3.13
N LEU A 143 1.59 0.10 -4.03
CA LEU A 143 0.36 0.80 -4.38
C LEU A 143 0.20 0.83 -5.91
N ALA A 144 -0.43 -0.19 -6.47
CA ALA A 144 -0.84 -0.19 -7.87
C ALA A 144 -2.19 0.54 -7.99
N LEU A 145 -2.13 1.85 -8.18
CA LEU A 145 -3.29 2.74 -8.24
C LEU A 145 -3.44 3.35 -9.64
N ALA A 146 -4.65 3.81 -9.95
CA ALA A 146 -4.95 4.57 -11.15
C ALA A 146 -5.50 5.96 -10.80
N THR A 147 -5.04 6.97 -11.53
CA THR A 147 -5.61 8.33 -11.54
C THR A 147 -6.43 8.56 -12.82
N VAL A 148 -6.39 7.62 -13.78
CA VAL A 148 -7.12 7.69 -15.05
C VAL A 148 -7.90 6.41 -15.31
N GLY A 149 -9.05 6.53 -15.96
CA GLY A 149 -9.90 5.41 -16.36
C GLY A 149 -10.79 4.86 -15.23
N GLY A 150 -11.50 3.77 -15.51
CA GLY A 150 -12.35 3.08 -14.55
C GLY A 150 -13.37 3.97 -13.85
N ALA A 151 -13.53 3.76 -12.56
CA ALA A 151 -14.52 4.47 -11.74
C ALA A 151 -14.22 5.96 -11.54
N THR A 152 -12.95 6.38 -11.66
CA THR A 152 -12.52 7.78 -11.43
C THR A 152 -13.25 8.80 -12.30
N LYS A 153 -13.56 8.44 -13.57
CA LYS A 153 -14.25 9.34 -14.51
C LYS A 153 -15.78 9.24 -14.48
N VAL A 154 -16.33 8.13 -13.99
CA VAL A 154 -17.77 7.86 -14.06
C VAL A 154 -18.48 8.05 -12.73
N LEU A 155 -17.77 8.02 -11.60
CA LEU A 155 -18.33 8.25 -10.28
C LEU A 155 -18.10 9.69 -9.83
N PRO A 156 -19.14 10.53 -9.71
CA PRO A 156 -18.97 11.94 -9.32
C PRO A 156 -18.25 12.14 -7.98
N LYS A 157 -18.44 11.22 -7.04
CA LYS A 157 -17.76 11.28 -5.73
C LYS A 157 -16.25 10.97 -5.85
N SER A 158 -15.86 10.06 -6.73
CA SER A 158 -14.44 9.75 -6.97
C SER A 158 -13.77 10.92 -7.72
N GLN A 159 -14.48 11.55 -8.64
CA GLN A 159 -13.99 12.78 -9.30
C GLN A 159 -13.78 13.89 -8.27
N ALA A 160 -14.75 14.16 -7.41
CA ALA A 160 -14.62 15.19 -6.37
C ALA A 160 -13.47 14.89 -5.38
N ALA A 161 -13.21 13.60 -5.07
CA ALA A 161 -12.09 13.21 -4.26
C ALA A 161 -10.74 13.43 -4.95
N ALA A 162 -10.64 13.10 -6.25
CA ALA A 162 -9.45 13.36 -7.06
C ALA A 162 -9.16 14.87 -7.16
N ASP A 163 -10.19 15.68 -7.40
CA ASP A 163 -10.07 17.15 -7.45
C ASP A 163 -9.57 17.73 -6.11
N LEU A 164 -10.10 17.21 -4.98
CA LEU A 164 -9.67 17.62 -3.64
C LEU A 164 -8.21 17.26 -3.35
N LEU A 165 -7.77 16.11 -3.84
CA LEU A 165 -6.40 15.60 -3.68
C LEU A 165 -5.42 16.20 -4.70
N ALA A 166 -5.92 16.91 -5.70
CA ALA A 166 -5.16 17.49 -6.82
C ALA A 166 -4.40 16.41 -7.64
N VAL A 167 -5.09 15.29 -7.94
CA VAL A 167 -4.56 14.18 -8.74
C VAL A 167 -5.46 13.87 -9.94
#